data_e35b7fe45d683336f29828562eae29d0
#
_entry.id   e35b7fe45d683336f29828562eae29d0
#
_cell.length_a   1.000
_cell.length_b   1.000
_cell.length_c   1.000
_cell.angle_alpha   90.00
_cell.angle_beta   90.00
_cell.angle_gamma   90.00
#
_symmetry.space_group_name_H-M   'P 1'
#
loop_
_entity.id
_entity.type
_entity.pdbx_description
1 polymer ?
#
loop_
_entity_poly.entity_id
_entity_poly.type
_entity_poly.pdbx_seq_one_letter_code
_entity_poly.pdbx_strand_id
1 'polypeptide(L)'
;FKNFDNNSFHVVTELTYQNGEDEFRPDVILLINGMPLAFIEVKKPNNRDGILAERERINDRFTKKAFRKFINISQILVFSNNMEYDSDDIEPIQGAFYSTTSYHEAAFNYFREEEKFDLVTLLKPEDDALENFILKDNNLSSIKHSPEFLTNKDPRAPTNRVLTSL
;
A
#
# COMPACT_ATOMS: atom_id res chain seq x y z
N PHE A 1 -0.92 -0.76 -23.33
CA PHE A 1 0.39 -0.34 -22.78
C PHE A 1 1.39 0.19 -23.83
N LYS A 2 1.07 0.21 -25.14
CA LYS A 2 1.98 0.75 -26.17
C LYS A 2 2.23 2.26 -26.05
N ASN A 3 1.32 2.99 -25.44
CA ASN A 3 1.45 4.43 -25.17
C ASN A 3 1.13 4.68 -23.70
N PHE A 4 2.17 4.68 -22.86
CA PHE A 4 2.06 4.90 -21.43
C PHE A 4 1.36 6.24 -21.10
N ASP A 5 1.68 7.28 -21.87
CA ASP A 5 1.13 8.63 -21.70
C ASP A 5 -0.38 8.73 -21.94
N ASN A 6 -1.00 7.72 -22.57
CA ASN A 6 -2.44 7.67 -22.77
C ASN A 6 -3.23 7.06 -21.61
N ASN A 7 -2.53 6.63 -20.55
CA ASN A 7 -3.18 6.09 -19.36
C ASN A 7 -3.43 7.18 -18.33
N SER A 8 -4.55 7.08 -17.63
CA SER A 8 -4.83 7.90 -16.47
C SER A 8 -4.47 7.13 -15.18
N PHE A 9 -3.69 7.76 -14.34
CA PHE A 9 -3.25 7.21 -13.05
C PHE A 9 -3.88 8.01 -11.93
N HIS A 10 -4.51 7.33 -10.98
CA HIS A 10 -5.13 7.98 -9.82
C HIS A 10 -4.76 7.25 -8.55
N VAL A 11 -4.55 8.02 -7.50
CA VAL A 11 -4.48 7.55 -6.12
C VAL A 11 -5.76 7.99 -5.44
N VAL A 12 -6.49 7.07 -4.84
CA VAL A 12 -7.74 7.35 -4.14
C VAL A 12 -7.63 6.80 -2.73
N THR A 13 -7.96 7.61 -1.75
CA THR A 13 -8.03 7.19 -0.35
C THR A 13 -9.46 6.82 0.01
N GLU A 14 -9.59 5.78 0.84
CA GLU A 14 -10.87 5.36 1.44
C GLU A 14 -12.00 5.12 0.42
N LEU A 15 -11.68 4.60 -0.76
CA LEU A 15 -12.68 4.24 -1.77
C LEU A 15 -13.52 3.05 -1.29
N THR A 16 -14.80 3.27 -1.08
CA THR A 16 -15.72 2.19 -0.68
C THR A 16 -16.08 1.32 -1.88
N TYR A 17 -15.82 0.03 -1.76
CA TYR A 17 -16.42 -0.99 -2.62
C TYR A 17 -17.65 -1.57 -1.94
N GLN A 18 -18.76 -1.58 -2.63
CA GLN A 18 -20.02 -2.11 -2.13
C GLN A 18 -20.65 -3.09 -3.12
N ASN A 19 -21.16 -4.20 -2.59
CA ASN A 19 -21.96 -5.16 -3.35
C ASN A 19 -23.10 -5.69 -2.48
N GLY A 20 -24.30 -5.14 -2.67
CA GLY A 20 -25.43 -5.37 -1.79
C GLY A 20 -25.22 -4.74 -0.41
N GLU A 21 -25.30 -5.55 0.64
CA GLU A 21 -25.07 -5.13 2.03
C GLU A 21 -23.59 -5.29 2.44
N ASP A 22 -22.79 -6.00 1.63
CA ASP A 22 -21.38 -6.19 1.89
C ASP A 22 -20.57 -5.01 1.34
N GLU A 23 -19.76 -4.42 2.21
CA GLU A 23 -18.83 -3.35 1.85
C GLU A 23 -17.45 -3.54 2.47
N PHE A 24 -16.45 -2.99 1.83
CA PHE A 24 -15.15 -2.74 2.43
C PHE A 24 -14.51 -1.49 1.85
N ARG A 25 -13.59 -0.91 2.59
CA ARG A 25 -12.97 0.36 2.25
C ARG A 25 -11.45 0.28 2.50
N PRO A 26 -10.66 -0.01 1.47
CA PRO A 26 -9.22 0.05 1.54
C PRO A 26 -8.73 1.48 1.85
N ASP A 27 -7.61 1.59 2.57
CA ASP A 27 -7.05 2.90 2.93
C ASP A 27 -6.58 3.67 1.70
N VAL A 28 -5.86 3.01 0.78
CA VAL A 28 -5.37 3.60 -0.46
C VAL A 28 -5.57 2.64 -1.63
N ILE A 29 -6.03 3.16 -2.76
CA ILE A 29 -6.19 2.41 -4.00
C ILE A 29 -5.46 3.10 -5.14
N LEU A 30 -4.71 2.33 -5.91
CA LEU A 30 -4.09 2.79 -7.15
C LEU A 30 -4.95 2.35 -8.33
N LEU A 31 -5.40 3.33 -9.10
CA LEU A 31 -6.24 3.11 -10.27
C LEU A 31 -5.46 3.41 -11.55
N ILE A 32 -5.58 2.52 -12.52
CA ILE A 32 -5.14 2.79 -13.90
C ILE A 32 -6.36 2.71 -14.81
N ASN A 33 -6.68 3.79 -15.48
CA ASN A 33 -7.88 3.91 -16.32
C ASN A 33 -9.17 3.52 -15.58
N GLY A 34 -9.25 3.86 -14.30
CA GLY A 34 -10.38 3.55 -13.43
C GLY A 34 -10.42 2.12 -12.89
N MET A 35 -9.45 1.25 -13.24
CA MET A 35 -9.38 -0.10 -12.69
C MET A 35 -8.55 -0.12 -11.40
N PRO A 36 -9.06 -0.67 -10.29
CA PRO A 36 -8.35 -0.75 -9.02
C PRO A 36 -7.30 -1.89 -9.06
N LEU A 37 -6.10 -1.58 -9.52
CA LEU A 37 -5.06 -2.59 -9.72
C LEU A 37 -4.25 -2.92 -8.46
N ALA A 38 -4.13 -1.98 -7.54
CA ALA A 38 -3.49 -2.23 -6.25
C ALA A 38 -4.26 -1.56 -5.13
N PHE A 39 -4.29 -2.19 -3.96
CA PHE A 39 -4.72 -1.53 -2.75
C PHE A 39 -3.72 -1.71 -1.60
N ILE A 40 -3.70 -0.72 -0.74
CA ILE A 40 -2.76 -0.64 0.37
C ILE A 40 -3.56 -0.37 1.64
N GLU A 41 -3.31 -1.20 2.65
CA GLU A 41 -3.82 -1.04 4.01
C GLU A 41 -2.69 -0.56 4.91
N VAL A 42 -2.92 0.50 5.65
CA VAL A 42 -1.91 1.13 6.51
C VAL A 42 -2.27 0.94 7.98
N LYS A 43 -1.31 0.55 8.78
CA LYS A 43 -1.48 0.37 10.23
C LYS A 43 -0.54 1.28 11.00
N LYS A 44 -0.96 1.65 12.21
CA LYS A 44 -0.12 2.44 13.11
C LYS A 44 1.12 1.64 13.51
N PRO A 45 2.29 2.29 13.63
CA PRO A 45 3.56 1.62 13.94
C PRO A 45 3.52 0.72 15.17
N ASN A 46 2.79 1.11 16.21
CA ASN A 46 2.75 0.38 17.49
C ASN A 46 1.69 -0.73 17.53
N ASN A 47 1.05 -1.06 16.42
CA ASN A 47 -0.01 -2.06 16.37
C ASN A 47 0.49 -3.36 15.74
N ARG A 48 1.28 -4.13 16.50
CA ARG A 48 1.77 -5.45 16.06
C ARG A 48 0.64 -6.44 15.81
N ASP A 49 -0.32 -6.51 16.71
CA ASP A 49 -1.47 -7.41 16.58
C ASP A 49 -2.37 -7.03 15.39
N GLY A 50 -2.36 -5.74 15.02
CA GLY A 50 -3.12 -5.24 13.89
C GLY A 50 -2.68 -5.80 12.55
N ILE A 51 -1.42 -6.21 12.39
CA ILE A 51 -0.93 -6.82 11.16
C ILE A 51 -1.50 -8.21 10.98
N LEU A 52 -1.49 -9.03 12.03
CA LEU A 52 -2.07 -10.38 12.01
C LEU A 52 -3.59 -10.32 11.76
N ALA A 53 -4.29 -9.43 12.46
CA ALA A 53 -5.72 -9.22 12.26
C ALA A 53 -6.04 -8.74 10.84
N GLU A 54 -5.18 -7.93 10.24
CA GLU A 54 -5.39 -7.47 8.85
C GLU A 54 -5.17 -8.59 7.84
N ARG A 55 -4.17 -9.42 8.05
CA ARG A 55 -3.92 -10.61 7.23
C ARG A 55 -5.15 -11.54 7.23
N GLU A 56 -5.71 -11.82 8.39
CA GLU A 56 -6.94 -12.60 8.52
C GLU A 56 -8.12 -11.92 7.80
N ARG A 57 -8.30 -10.64 8.01
CA ARG A 57 -9.37 -9.86 7.36
C ARG A 57 -9.25 -9.85 5.83
N ILE A 58 -8.04 -9.76 5.29
CA ILE A 58 -7.82 -9.83 3.85
C ILE A 58 -8.16 -11.24 3.35
N ASN A 59 -7.74 -12.29 4.04
CA ASN A 59 -8.08 -13.66 3.69
C ASN A 59 -9.61 -13.87 3.70
N ASP A 60 -10.31 -13.35 4.69
CA ASP A 60 -11.77 -13.39 4.72
C ASP A 60 -12.40 -12.69 3.53
N ARG A 61 -11.86 -11.55 3.10
CA ARG A 61 -12.32 -10.84 1.90
C ARG A 61 -12.15 -11.69 0.63
N PHE A 62 -11.07 -12.44 0.52
CA PHE A 62 -10.81 -13.35 -0.61
C PHE A 62 -11.83 -14.48 -0.69
N THR A 63 -12.32 -14.98 0.44
CA THR A 63 -13.31 -16.05 0.48
C THR A 63 -14.73 -15.56 0.21
N LYS A 64 -15.03 -14.28 0.46
CA LYS A 64 -16.36 -13.72 0.27
C LYS A 64 -16.71 -13.54 -1.21
N LYS A 65 -17.77 -14.21 -1.65
CA LYS A 65 -18.31 -14.11 -3.02
C LYS A 65 -18.65 -12.67 -3.42
N ALA A 66 -19.10 -11.86 -2.49
CA ALA A 66 -19.47 -10.46 -2.71
C ALA A 66 -18.30 -9.60 -3.20
N PHE A 67 -17.08 -9.88 -2.73
CA PHE A 67 -15.89 -9.09 -3.06
C PHE A 67 -15.09 -9.64 -4.25
N ARG A 68 -15.49 -10.79 -4.80
CA ARG A 68 -14.75 -11.48 -5.86
C ARG A 68 -14.47 -10.61 -7.09
N LYS A 69 -15.40 -9.74 -7.48
CA LYS A 69 -15.18 -8.86 -8.64
C LYS A 69 -14.03 -7.88 -8.42
N PHE A 70 -13.98 -7.26 -7.25
CA PHE A 70 -12.90 -6.33 -6.90
C PHE A 70 -11.57 -7.08 -6.78
N ILE A 71 -11.56 -8.18 -6.08
CA ILE A 71 -10.36 -9.00 -5.86
C ILE A 71 -9.79 -9.52 -7.19
N ASN A 72 -10.62 -9.97 -8.11
CA ASN A 72 -10.17 -10.47 -9.41
C ASN A 72 -9.55 -9.38 -10.31
N ILE A 73 -9.88 -8.11 -10.08
CA ILE A 73 -9.29 -6.98 -10.82
C ILE A 73 -7.98 -6.54 -10.16
N SER A 74 -7.93 -6.55 -8.83
CA SER A 74 -6.74 -6.16 -8.07
C SER A 74 -5.59 -7.14 -8.33
N GLN A 75 -4.42 -6.62 -8.63
CA GLN A 75 -3.23 -7.42 -8.93
C GLN A 75 -2.30 -7.51 -7.72
N ILE A 76 -2.27 -6.48 -6.91
CA ILE A 76 -1.35 -6.34 -5.79
C ILE A 76 -2.10 -5.86 -4.56
N LEU A 77 -1.82 -6.51 -3.45
CA LEU A 77 -2.27 -6.15 -2.11
C LEU A 77 -1.04 -5.83 -1.27
N VAL A 78 -1.03 -4.68 -0.64
CA VAL A 78 0.03 -4.30 0.29
C VAL A 78 -0.60 -3.96 1.62
N PHE A 79 -0.02 -4.42 2.71
CA PHE A 79 -0.32 -3.86 4.01
C PHE A 79 0.95 -3.61 4.80
N SER A 80 0.96 -2.55 5.59
CA SER A 80 2.17 -2.10 6.25
C SER A 80 1.86 -1.31 7.52
N ASN A 81 2.69 -1.51 8.55
CA ASN A 81 2.81 -0.55 9.65
C ASN A 81 4.06 0.34 9.53
N ASN A 82 4.75 0.25 8.39
CA ASN A 82 5.94 1.03 8.04
C ASN A 82 7.11 0.90 9.05
N MET A 83 7.16 -0.20 9.78
CA MET A 83 8.26 -0.53 10.70
C MET A 83 9.26 -1.46 10.00
N GLU A 84 10.52 -1.40 10.44
CA GLU A 84 11.52 -2.38 9.98
C GLU A 84 11.15 -3.80 10.45
N TYR A 85 11.51 -4.79 9.63
CA TYR A 85 11.41 -6.19 10.02
C TYR A 85 12.41 -6.49 11.15
N ASP A 86 12.02 -7.39 12.03
CA ASP A 86 13.02 -8.07 12.85
C ASP A 86 13.63 -9.19 11.99
N SER A 87 14.91 -9.05 11.66
CA SER A 87 15.62 -10.01 10.79
C SER A 87 15.81 -11.38 11.44
N ASP A 88 15.70 -11.44 12.77
CA ASP A 88 15.85 -12.66 13.56
C ASP A 88 14.51 -13.40 13.72
N ASP A 89 13.39 -12.76 13.39
CA ASP A 89 12.09 -13.39 13.41
C ASP A 89 11.96 -14.40 12.24
N ILE A 90 11.49 -15.59 12.56
CA ILE A 90 11.18 -16.63 11.57
C ILE A 90 10.00 -16.20 10.71
N GLU A 91 8.99 -15.59 11.30
CA GLU A 91 7.83 -15.00 10.66
C GLU A 91 7.67 -13.55 11.15
N PRO A 92 8.04 -12.55 10.35
CA PRO A 92 7.96 -11.17 10.78
C PRO A 92 6.50 -10.74 10.97
N ILE A 93 6.25 -10.05 12.08
CA ILE A 93 4.91 -9.54 12.46
C ILE A 93 4.78 -8.01 12.27
N GLN A 94 5.79 -7.39 11.71
CA GLN A 94 5.81 -5.95 11.38
C GLN A 94 6.60 -5.73 10.10
N GLY A 95 6.35 -4.60 9.44
CA GLY A 95 6.98 -4.25 8.17
C GLY A 95 5.97 -3.96 7.08
N ALA A 96 6.37 -4.10 5.85
CA ALA A 96 5.53 -4.04 4.68
C ALA A 96 5.44 -5.42 4.01
N PHE A 97 4.21 -5.86 3.77
CA PHE A 97 3.90 -7.16 3.22
C PHE A 97 3.11 -6.99 1.94
N TYR A 98 3.32 -7.88 1.00
CA TYR A 98 2.60 -7.87 -0.26
C TYR A 98 2.08 -9.26 -0.63
N SER A 99 1.02 -9.29 -1.39
CA SER A 99 0.44 -10.49 -1.97
C SER A 99 -0.15 -10.19 -3.34
N THR A 100 -0.36 -11.24 -4.11
CA THR A 100 -1.12 -11.18 -5.35
C THR A 100 -2.45 -11.91 -5.20
N THR A 101 -3.41 -11.60 -6.05
CA THR A 101 -4.73 -12.22 -6.03
C THR A 101 -4.82 -13.51 -6.83
N SER A 102 -3.68 -14.08 -7.24
CA SER A 102 -3.61 -15.24 -8.14
C SER A 102 -4.10 -16.56 -7.52
N TYR A 103 -4.23 -16.61 -6.19
CA TYR A 103 -4.63 -17.79 -5.45
C TYR A 103 -5.90 -17.55 -4.64
N HIS A 104 -6.55 -18.62 -4.19
CA HIS A 104 -7.76 -18.53 -3.36
C HIS A 104 -7.51 -17.95 -1.96
N GLU A 105 -6.28 -18.00 -1.50
CA GLU A 105 -5.82 -17.41 -0.25
C GLU A 105 -4.64 -16.46 -0.54
N ALA A 106 -4.60 -15.35 0.17
CA ALA A 106 -3.49 -14.43 0.06
C ALA A 106 -2.26 -15.00 0.77
N ALA A 107 -1.26 -15.41 -0.01
CA ALA A 107 0.05 -15.73 0.53
C ALA A 107 0.87 -14.44 0.62
N PHE A 108 1.03 -13.93 1.84
CA PHE A 108 1.78 -12.70 2.05
C PHE A 108 3.28 -12.95 2.14
N ASN A 109 4.01 -12.15 1.38
CA ASN A 109 5.45 -12.12 1.38
C ASN A 109 5.90 -10.77 1.97
N TYR A 110 7.07 -10.74 2.52
CA TYR A 110 7.75 -9.51 2.93
C TYR A 110 8.98 -9.31 2.08
N PHE A 111 9.31 -8.04 1.86
CA PHE A 111 10.43 -7.69 1.01
C PHE A 111 11.73 -7.90 1.77
N ARG A 112 12.61 -8.76 1.25
CA ARG A 112 13.99 -8.91 1.70
C ARG A 112 14.92 -8.36 0.63
N GLU A 113 15.69 -7.37 0.99
CA GLU A 113 16.72 -6.86 0.11
C GLU A 113 17.90 -7.84 0.11
N GLU A 114 18.07 -8.58 -0.98
CA GLU A 114 19.27 -9.36 -1.24
C GLU A 114 20.30 -8.53 -2.01
N GLU A 115 19.85 -7.49 -2.71
CA GLU A 115 20.70 -6.56 -3.47
C GLU A 115 20.49 -5.13 -2.98
N LYS A 116 21.55 -4.32 -3.09
CA LYS A 116 21.48 -2.90 -2.79
C LYS A 116 20.89 -2.16 -3.98
N PHE A 117 19.63 -1.81 -3.89
CA PHE A 117 18.99 -0.90 -4.84
C PHE A 117 19.33 0.56 -4.48
N ASP A 118 19.66 1.36 -5.48
CA ASP A 118 19.72 2.80 -5.31
C ASP A 118 18.31 3.41 -5.37
N LEU A 119 17.57 3.22 -4.30
CA LEU A 119 16.18 3.72 -4.16
C LEU A 119 16.11 5.25 -4.28
N VAL A 120 17.17 5.96 -3.88
CA VAL A 120 17.21 7.43 -3.97
C VAL A 120 17.22 7.90 -5.42
N THR A 121 17.89 7.14 -6.30
CA THR A 121 17.89 7.44 -7.74
C THR A 121 16.58 7.03 -8.42
N LEU A 122 15.95 5.94 -7.97
CA LEU A 122 14.69 5.46 -8.51
C LEU A 122 13.51 6.33 -8.08
N LEU A 123 13.46 6.71 -6.81
CA LEU A 123 12.43 7.59 -6.26
C LEU A 123 12.93 9.05 -6.38
N LYS A 124 12.59 9.69 -7.49
CA LYS A 124 12.85 11.12 -7.63
C LYS A 124 12.11 11.87 -6.52
N PRO A 125 12.79 12.82 -5.82
CA PRO A 125 12.09 13.67 -4.88
C PRO A 125 10.97 14.41 -5.60
N GLU A 126 9.80 14.45 -4.96
CA GLU A 126 8.67 15.21 -5.48
C GLU A 126 9.02 16.71 -5.54
N ASP A 127 8.40 17.41 -6.49
CA ASP A 127 8.46 18.85 -6.56
C ASP A 127 7.82 19.44 -5.29
N ASP A 128 8.58 20.23 -4.54
CA ASP A 128 8.11 20.93 -3.35
C ASP A 128 6.84 21.73 -3.57
N ALA A 129 6.64 22.27 -4.78
CA ALA A 129 5.44 22.99 -5.13
C ALA A 129 4.21 22.07 -5.18
N LEU A 130 4.35 20.87 -5.75
CA LEU A 130 3.30 19.86 -5.80
C LEU A 130 2.96 19.35 -4.39
N GLU A 131 3.97 19.03 -3.58
CA GLU A 131 3.76 18.60 -2.20
C GLU A 131 3.02 19.67 -1.39
N ASN A 132 3.47 20.92 -1.45
CA ASN A 132 2.82 22.02 -0.75
C ASN A 132 1.38 22.23 -1.22
N PHE A 133 1.11 22.07 -2.51
CA PHE A 133 -0.24 22.14 -3.07
C PHE A 133 -1.13 21.04 -2.48
N ILE A 134 -0.68 19.77 -2.51
CA ILE A 134 -1.44 18.63 -1.99
C ILE A 134 -1.72 18.79 -0.49
N LEU A 135 -0.70 19.15 0.31
CA LEU A 135 -0.86 19.34 1.74
C LEU A 135 -1.85 20.46 2.07
N LYS A 136 -1.79 21.56 1.32
CA LYS A 136 -2.70 22.68 1.50
C LYS A 136 -4.13 22.34 1.12
N ASP A 137 -4.33 21.67 0.00
CA ASP A 137 -5.65 21.28 -0.51
C ASP A 137 -6.38 20.31 0.45
N ASN A 138 -5.61 19.48 1.15
CA ASN A 138 -6.12 18.53 2.14
C ASN A 138 -6.08 19.05 3.59
N ASN A 139 -5.76 20.32 3.82
CA ASN A 139 -5.62 20.93 5.16
C ASN A 139 -4.55 20.25 6.05
N LEU A 140 -3.52 19.69 5.44
CA LEU A 140 -2.45 18.93 6.11
C LEU A 140 -1.12 19.67 6.19
N SER A 141 -1.07 20.97 5.87
CA SER A 141 0.18 21.75 5.86
C SER A 141 0.94 21.74 7.19
N SER A 142 0.23 21.54 8.32
CA SER A 142 0.84 21.47 9.64
C SER A 142 1.69 20.23 9.89
N ILE A 143 1.47 19.15 9.13
CA ILE A 143 2.20 17.90 9.33
C ILE A 143 3.53 17.85 8.57
N LYS A 144 3.79 18.77 7.66
CA LYS A 144 4.95 18.76 6.74
C LYS A 144 6.30 18.52 7.45
N HIS A 145 6.43 18.96 8.67
CA HIS A 145 7.65 18.85 9.47
C HIS A 145 7.51 17.85 10.64
N SER A 146 6.42 17.07 10.68
CA SER A 146 6.29 16.07 11.73
C SER A 146 7.27 14.92 11.48
N PRO A 147 7.81 14.30 12.55
CA PRO A 147 8.72 13.16 12.41
C PRO A 147 8.08 12.00 11.61
N GLU A 148 6.80 11.75 11.82
CA GLU A 148 6.05 10.68 11.14
C GLU A 148 5.97 10.94 9.64
N PHE A 149 5.66 12.17 9.22
CA PHE A 149 5.60 12.53 7.82
C PHE A 149 6.97 12.41 7.14
N LEU A 150 8.02 12.90 7.80
CA LEU A 150 9.39 12.82 7.28
C LEU A 150 9.87 11.37 7.18
N THR A 151 9.52 10.51 8.14
CA THR A 151 9.82 9.08 8.10
C THR A 151 9.13 8.41 6.92
N ASN A 152 7.87 8.71 6.68
CA ASN A 152 7.10 8.14 5.57
C ASN A 152 7.59 8.61 4.20
N LYS A 153 8.23 9.77 4.11
CA LYS A 153 8.87 10.27 2.89
C LYS A 153 10.21 9.61 2.59
N ASP A 154 10.85 8.96 3.58
CA ASP A 154 12.15 8.33 3.35
C ASP A 154 11.99 7.20 2.31
N PRO A 155 12.74 7.25 1.17
CA PRO A 155 12.71 6.19 0.17
C PRO A 155 13.00 4.80 0.74
N ARG A 156 13.73 4.74 1.85
CA ARG A 156 14.11 3.50 2.55
C ARG A 156 13.04 2.97 3.48
N ALA A 157 11.95 3.72 3.70
CA ALA A 157 10.85 3.23 4.53
C ALA A 157 10.28 1.92 3.96
N PRO A 158 9.88 0.94 4.78
CA PRO A 158 9.47 -0.39 4.34
C PRO A 158 8.40 -0.39 3.26
N THR A 159 7.38 0.45 3.38
CA THR A 159 6.32 0.59 2.37
C THR A 159 6.87 1.05 1.03
N ASN A 160 7.76 2.06 1.03
CA ASN A 160 8.34 2.60 -0.19
C ASN A 160 9.24 1.58 -0.89
N ARG A 161 10.01 0.79 -0.14
CA ARG A 161 10.81 -0.30 -0.69
C ARG A 161 9.96 -1.33 -1.41
N VAL A 162 8.87 -1.78 -0.79
CA VAL A 162 7.94 -2.72 -1.42
C VAL A 162 7.34 -2.14 -2.70
N LEU A 163 6.79 -0.93 -2.63
CA LEU A 163 6.13 -0.31 -3.79
C LEU A 163 7.08 -0.02 -4.96
N THR A 164 8.36 0.25 -4.68
CA THR A 164 9.35 0.51 -5.72
C THR A 164 9.82 -0.79 -6.39
N SER A 165 9.77 -1.90 -5.66
CA SER A 165 10.26 -3.21 -6.12
C SER A 165 9.22 -4.01 -6.89
N LEU A 166 7.96 -3.64 -6.80
CA LEU A 166 6.83 -4.25 -7.52
C LEU A 166 6.61 -3.57 -8.88
#